data_f30444f672559d87393c261499541ea4
#
_entry.id   f30444f672559d87393c261499541ea4
#
_cell.length_a   1.000
_cell.length_b   1.000
_cell.length_c   1.000
_cell.angle_alpha   90.00
_cell.angle_beta   90.00
_cell.angle_gamma   90.00
#
_symmetry.space_group_name_H-M   'P 1'
#
loop_
_entity.id
_entity.type
_entity.pdbx_description
1 polymer ?
#
loop_
_entity_poly.entity_id
_entity_poly.type
_entity_poly.pdbx_seq_one_letter_code
_entity_poly.pdbx_strand_id
1 'polypeptide(L)'
;MRLKPPSLHKPRVRVLLALGMAVVGFTGLALSQATPALADPTQTLVVVGSDTIQDIWDQYGIDASGNLIGSYDAVNPVTQVAHEIITPVDGSANVKCSFVRPNGSSEGVANLRLALNPATTNGGAAIQPAAGQGCVDIARSSSAPASTLLSTTGPIIYIPFALDAVAGSVGPANAASCPASNPCPSFPVVTPSNGTVTVSPVSTAITTADSFTLADLQTMYDNCATVTEGGVTYDPTGTIAGDTKIDLYIPQPGSGTRNFWATTLNFNATTPPSCVHDHIVGGVLSADNVAVEEHNGTAVFSDPNGFGPFSIAQWISQGNGHNDRRHGVTLHNLNGITPLTTTGSLNTSFPITRDVYDVVSFARVTTTSDPLFALLNGPNSFTCNEKGQILSYGFALIGTTCGQINQNLRVVG
;
A
#
# COMPACT_ATOMS: atom_id res chain seq x y z
N MET A 1 40.57 26.39 -81.91
CA MET A 1 39.45 27.29 -81.68
C MET A 1 38.43 26.55 -80.86
N ARG A 2 38.35 26.80 -79.51
CA ARG A 2 37.29 26.25 -78.64
C ARG A 2 36.64 27.45 -77.95
N LEU A 3 35.40 27.64 -78.24
CA LEU A 3 34.59 28.66 -77.64
C LEU A 3 34.13 28.23 -76.26
N LYS A 4 34.26 29.12 -75.25
CA LYS A 4 33.88 28.97 -73.87
C LYS A 4 32.44 29.53 -73.71
N PRO A 5 31.48 28.82 -73.02
CA PRO A 5 30.14 29.35 -72.84
C PRO A 5 30.08 30.33 -71.66
N PRO A 6 29.10 31.25 -71.64
CA PRO A 6 28.98 32.32 -70.63
C PRO A 6 28.40 31.88 -69.28
N SER A 7 28.90 32.47 -68.22
CA SER A 7 28.50 32.29 -66.86
C SER A 7 27.14 33.03 -66.59
N LEU A 8 26.14 32.31 -66.12
CA LEU A 8 24.87 32.85 -65.62
C LEU A 8 25.03 33.35 -64.18
N HIS A 9 24.86 34.65 -63.99
CA HIS A 9 24.74 35.27 -62.68
C HIS A 9 23.34 35.03 -62.11
N LYS A 10 23.25 34.41 -60.93
CA LYS A 10 22.01 34.31 -60.12
C LYS A 10 21.89 35.52 -59.19
N PRO A 11 20.76 36.21 -59.12
CA PRO A 11 20.57 37.31 -58.18
C PRO A 11 20.38 36.73 -56.73
N ARG A 12 21.10 37.36 -55.79
CA ARG A 12 20.95 37.09 -54.34
C ARG A 12 19.74 37.88 -53.83
N VAL A 13 18.67 37.17 -53.49
CA VAL A 13 17.56 37.71 -52.71
C VAL A 13 18.00 37.72 -51.24
N ARG A 14 18.13 38.92 -50.66
CA ARG A 14 18.29 39.10 -49.23
C ARG A 14 16.90 39.08 -48.59
N VAL A 15 16.57 38.00 -47.87
CA VAL A 15 15.41 37.94 -46.97
C VAL A 15 15.87 38.45 -45.62
N LEU A 16 15.35 39.62 -45.21
CA LEU A 16 15.45 40.09 -43.84
C LEU A 16 14.47 39.27 -42.98
N LEU A 17 14.99 38.41 -42.14
CA LEU A 17 14.21 37.78 -41.08
C LEU A 17 14.16 38.78 -39.89
N ALA A 18 13.01 39.34 -39.65
CA ALA A 18 12.71 40.01 -38.39
C ALA A 18 12.50 38.93 -37.31
N LEU A 19 13.42 38.85 -36.34
CA LEU A 19 13.26 38.04 -35.15
C LEU A 19 12.20 38.66 -34.21
N GLY A 20 10.97 38.22 -34.29
CA GLY A 20 10.00 38.41 -33.24
C GLY A 20 10.23 37.39 -32.13
N MET A 21 10.78 37.79 -30.97
CA MET A 21 10.80 36.97 -29.77
C MET A 21 9.37 36.83 -29.22
N ALA A 22 8.70 35.74 -29.56
CA ALA A 22 7.56 35.28 -28.80
C ALA A 22 8.09 34.48 -27.61
N VAL A 23 8.03 35.05 -26.40
CA VAL A 23 8.22 34.30 -25.16
C VAL A 23 7.01 33.43 -24.98
N VAL A 24 7.08 32.21 -25.46
CA VAL A 24 6.10 31.18 -25.09
C VAL A 24 6.50 30.67 -23.72
N GLY A 25 5.75 31.10 -22.69
CA GLY A 25 5.85 30.53 -21.37
C GLY A 25 5.45 29.05 -21.43
N PHE A 26 6.44 28.17 -21.44
CA PHE A 26 6.21 26.75 -21.14
C PHE A 26 5.83 26.65 -19.65
N THR A 27 4.54 26.68 -19.35
CA THR A 27 4.05 26.04 -18.12
C THR A 27 4.32 24.56 -18.30
N GLY A 28 5.39 24.08 -17.67
CA GLY A 28 5.69 22.67 -17.60
C GLY A 28 4.57 21.96 -16.86
N LEU A 29 3.64 21.39 -17.59
CA LEU A 29 2.85 20.26 -17.11
C LEU A 29 3.88 19.14 -16.86
N ALA A 30 4.24 18.95 -15.58
CA ALA A 30 4.88 17.73 -15.15
C ALA A 30 3.83 16.62 -15.42
N LEU A 31 3.93 15.99 -16.58
CA LEU A 31 3.33 14.70 -16.81
C LEU A 31 4.03 13.77 -15.81
N SER A 32 3.37 13.52 -14.67
CA SER A 32 3.68 12.37 -13.86
C SER A 32 3.57 11.17 -14.81
N GLN A 33 4.72 10.61 -15.18
CA GLN A 33 4.73 9.34 -15.88
C GLN A 33 4.24 8.32 -14.85
N ALA A 34 2.95 7.98 -14.92
CA ALA A 34 2.47 6.79 -14.28
C ALA A 34 3.35 5.65 -14.79
N THR A 35 4.09 5.01 -13.89
CA THR A 35 4.79 3.78 -14.24
C THR A 35 3.74 2.84 -14.80
N PRO A 36 3.95 2.24 -15.98
CA PRO A 36 2.97 1.31 -16.53
C PRO A 36 2.76 0.21 -15.49
N ALA A 37 1.50 -0.03 -15.13
CA ALA A 37 1.14 -1.18 -14.33
C ALA A 37 1.72 -2.42 -15.02
N LEU A 38 2.59 -3.14 -14.31
CA LEU A 38 3.25 -4.32 -14.86
C LEU A 38 2.19 -5.40 -15.06
N ALA A 39 2.17 -6.03 -16.23
CA ALA A 39 1.36 -7.23 -16.46
C ALA A 39 1.80 -8.34 -15.48
N ASP A 40 0.89 -9.29 -15.18
CA ASP A 40 1.19 -10.42 -14.30
C ASP A 40 2.51 -11.11 -14.74
N PRO A 41 3.43 -11.36 -13.80
CA PRO A 41 4.77 -11.87 -14.11
C PRO A 41 4.79 -13.37 -14.46
N THR A 42 5.84 -13.80 -15.16
CA THR A 42 6.06 -15.20 -15.59
C THR A 42 7.29 -15.78 -14.90
N GLN A 43 7.21 -16.06 -13.58
CA GLN A 43 8.39 -16.34 -12.77
C GLN A 43 8.31 -17.65 -11.96
N THR A 44 9.47 -18.11 -11.43
CA THR A 44 9.57 -19.42 -10.75
C THR A 44 8.87 -19.44 -9.41
N LEU A 45 9.09 -18.42 -8.56
CA LEU A 45 8.42 -18.28 -7.27
C LEU A 45 7.23 -17.34 -7.39
N VAL A 46 6.10 -17.77 -6.87
CA VAL A 46 4.83 -17.02 -6.91
C VAL A 46 4.59 -16.35 -5.56
N VAL A 47 4.49 -15.01 -5.59
CA VAL A 47 4.29 -14.17 -4.41
C VAL A 47 2.94 -13.47 -4.51
N VAL A 48 2.09 -13.59 -3.49
CA VAL A 48 0.72 -13.05 -3.47
C VAL A 48 0.38 -12.49 -2.09
N GLY A 49 -0.74 -11.80 -1.96
CA GLY A 49 -1.30 -11.39 -0.66
C GLY A 49 -1.28 -9.89 -0.43
N SER A 50 -0.83 -9.45 0.74
CA SER A 50 -0.92 -8.05 1.17
C SER A 50 -0.47 -7.05 0.11
N ASP A 51 -1.29 -6.04 -0.14
CA ASP A 51 -0.96 -4.89 -0.98
C ASP A 51 -0.04 -3.88 -0.25
N THR A 52 0.02 -3.91 1.10
CA THR A 52 0.97 -3.09 1.86
C THR A 52 2.41 -3.25 1.38
N ILE A 53 2.80 -4.45 0.98
CA ILE A 53 4.17 -4.82 0.61
C ILE A 53 4.27 -5.37 -0.81
N GLN A 54 3.24 -5.16 -1.67
CA GLN A 54 3.29 -5.64 -3.04
C GLN A 54 4.33 -4.89 -3.86
N ASP A 55 4.36 -3.56 -3.81
CA ASP A 55 5.22 -2.72 -4.64
C ASP A 55 6.72 -3.01 -4.40
N ILE A 56 7.12 -3.25 -3.14
CA ILE A 56 8.51 -3.66 -2.85
C ILE A 56 8.81 -5.07 -3.37
N TRP A 57 7.83 -5.99 -3.32
CA TRP A 57 8.00 -7.33 -3.88
C TRP A 57 8.04 -7.33 -5.41
N ASP A 58 7.36 -6.42 -6.08
CA ASP A 58 7.49 -6.21 -7.52
C ASP A 58 8.90 -5.75 -7.87
N GLN A 59 9.47 -4.84 -7.08
CA GLN A 59 10.87 -4.42 -7.23
C GLN A 59 11.84 -5.57 -6.98
N TYR A 60 11.62 -6.40 -5.96
CA TYR A 60 12.42 -7.61 -5.73
C TYR A 60 12.36 -8.58 -6.90
N GLY A 61 11.23 -8.65 -7.61
CA GLY A 61 11.10 -9.40 -8.86
C GLY A 61 12.01 -8.88 -9.97
N ILE A 62 12.25 -7.56 -10.01
CA ILE A 62 13.18 -6.92 -10.97
C ILE A 62 14.63 -7.14 -10.54
N ASP A 63 14.93 -6.99 -9.25
CA ASP A 63 16.30 -7.00 -8.71
C ASP A 63 16.86 -8.43 -8.58
N ALA A 64 16.00 -9.42 -8.37
CA ALA A 64 16.40 -10.82 -8.29
C ALA A 64 16.87 -11.34 -9.65
N SER A 65 18.11 -11.85 -9.70
CA SER A 65 18.67 -12.41 -10.91
C SER A 65 17.91 -13.66 -11.40
N GLY A 66 17.79 -13.79 -12.71
CA GLY A 66 17.28 -15.03 -13.34
C GLY A 66 15.77 -15.19 -13.32
N ASN A 67 15.01 -14.11 -13.24
CA ASN A 67 13.55 -14.16 -13.23
C ASN A 67 13.00 -15.12 -12.15
N LEU A 68 13.53 -15.03 -10.94
CA LEU A 68 13.19 -15.96 -9.85
C LEU A 68 11.81 -15.66 -9.24
N ILE A 69 11.47 -14.37 -9.08
CA ILE A 69 10.33 -13.92 -8.27
C ILE A 69 9.24 -13.32 -9.18
N GLY A 70 8.02 -13.82 -9.06
CA GLY A 70 6.82 -13.23 -9.63
C GLY A 70 5.87 -12.75 -8.53
N SER A 71 5.83 -11.44 -8.31
CA SER A 71 4.90 -10.80 -7.42
C SER A 71 3.60 -10.48 -8.17
N TYR A 72 2.47 -10.88 -7.61
CA TYR A 72 1.14 -10.60 -8.17
C TYR A 72 0.42 -9.63 -7.25
N ASP A 73 -0.02 -8.51 -7.79
CA ASP A 73 -0.75 -7.48 -7.06
C ASP A 73 -2.05 -8.02 -6.46
N ALA A 74 -2.49 -7.44 -5.36
CA ALA A 74 -3.75 -7.80 -4.71
C ALA A 74 -4.97 -7.52 -5.62
N VAL A 75 -4.91 -6.42 -6.38
CA VAL A 75 -5.86 -6.07 -7.44
C VAL A 75 -5.12 -6.12 -8.77
N ASN A 76 -5.75 -6.60 -9.83
CA ASN A 76 -5.11 -6.64 -11.14
C ASN A 76 -4.76 -5.20 -11.60
N PRO A 77 -3.49 -4.88 -11.85
CA PRO A 77 -3.07 -3.51 -12.16
C PRO A 77 -3.60 -2.99 -13.50
N VAL A 78 -4.01 -3.89 -14.41
CA VAL A 78 -4.54 -3.54 -15.73
C VAL A 78 -6.05 -3.35 -15.71
N THR A 79 -6.78 -4.32 -15.16
CA THR A 79 -8.25 -4.33 -15.15
C THR A 79 -8.85 -3.59 -13.96
N GLN A 80 -8.06 -3.37 -12.90
CA GLN A 80 -8.48 -2.81 -11.62
C GLN A 80 -9.55 -3.67 -10.92
N VAL A 81 -9.57 -4.98 -11.19
CA VAL A 81 -10.52 -5.93 -10.62
C VAL A 81 -9.80 -6.84 -9.62
N ALA A 82 -10.38 -6.96 -8.42
CA ALA A 82 -9.97 -7.94 -7.41
C ALA A 82 -10.52 -9.33 -7.75
N HIS A 83 -9.92 -10.38 -7.18
CA HIS A 83 -10.39 -11.77 -7.29
C HIS A 83 -10.47 -12.35 -8.72
N GLU A 84 -9.78 -11.76 -9.69
CA GLU A 84 -9.62 -12.40 -11.00
C GLU A 84 -8.79 -13.69 -10.89
N ILE A 85 -8.98 -14.60 -11.85
CA ILE A 85 -8.12 -15.79 -11.94
C ILE A 85 -6.74 -15.38 -12.42
N ILE A 86 -5.72 -15.77 -11.66
CA ILE A 86 -4.32 -15.70 -12.10
C ILE A 86 -3.82 -17.09 -12.46
N THR A 87 -2.96 -17.15 -13.46
CA THR A 87 -2.44 -18.40 -14.02
C THR A 87 -0.91 -18.29 -14.13
N PRO A 88 -0.17 -18.49 -13.02
CA PRO A 88 1.27 -18.43 -13.05
C PRO A 88 1.88 -19.43 -14.03
N VAL A 89 2.90 -18.97 -14.76
CA VAL A 89 3.67 -19.81 -15.67
C VAL A 89 5.12 -19.90 -15.18
N ASP A 90 5.79 -21.00 -15.48
CA ASP A 90 7.21 -21.17 -15.21
C ASP A 90 8.06 -20.43 -16.27
N GLY A 91 9.38 -20.39 -16.09
CA GLY A 91 10.32 -19.76 -17.00
C GLY A 91 10.34 -20.35 -18.43
N SER A 92 9.63 -21.46 -18.66
CA SER A 92 9.42 -22.09 -19.97
C SER A 92 8.01 -21.87 -20.50
N ALA A 93 7.26 -20.94 -19.91
CA ALA A 93 5.87 -20.60 -20.25
C ALA A 93 4.86 -21.75 -20.02
N ASN A 94 5.20 -22.77 -19.23
CA ASN A 94 4.23 -23.80 -18.85
C ASN A 94 3.37 -23.28 -17.70
N VAL A 95 2.07 -23.52 -17.77
CA VAL A 95 1.13 -23.21 -16.70
C VAL A 95 1.45 -24.04 -15.46
N LYS A 96 1.75 -23.38 -14.34
CA LYS A 96 1.98 -24.04 -13.05
C LYS A 96 0.65 -24.44 -12.41
N CYS A 97 -0.32 -23.53 -12.40
CA CYS A 97 -1.61 -23.66 -11.74
C CYS A 97 -2.54 -22.51 -12.14
N SER A 98 -3.75 -22.53 -11.60
CA SER A 98 -4.68 -21.40 -11.67
C SER A 98 -5.40 -21.25 -10.34
N PHE A 99 -5.61 -20.01 -9.88
CA PHE A 99 -6.34 -19.74 -8.64
C PHE A 99 -6.88 -18.31 -8.61
N VAL A 100 -7.83 -18.07 -7.71
CA VAL A 100 -8.37 -16.73 -7.49
C VAL A 100 -7.31 -15.83 -6.87
N ARG A 101 -7.08 -14.67 -7.46
CA ARG A 101 -6.17 -13.62 -6.98
C ARG A 101 -6.54 -13.22 -5.54
N PRO A 102 -5.61 -13.37 -4.57
CA PRO A 102 -5.90 -12.95 -3.20
C PRO A 102 -5.83 -11.42 -3.09
N ASN A 103 -6.86 -10.82 -2.47
CA ASN A 103 -6.90 -9.40 -2.17
C ASN A 103 -6.62 -9.16 -0.69
N GLY A 104 -5.35 -9.20 -0.31
CA GLY A 104 -4.88 -8.92 1.05
C GLY A 104 -4.19 -10.08 1.75
N SER A 105 -3.71 -9.81 2.97
CA SER A 105 -2.85 -10.72 3.75
C SER A 105 -3.53 -12.06 4.06
N SER A 106 -4.77 -12.03 4.53
CA SER A 106 -5.50 -13.23 4.97
C SER A 106 -5.75 -14.20 3.83
N GLU A 107 -6.14 -13.68 2.66
CA GLU A 107 -6.38 -14.49 1.47
C GLU A 107 -5.07 -15.04 0.90
N GLY A 108 -3.98 -14.25 0.91
CA GLY A 108 -2.66 -14.71 0.52
C GLY A 108 -2.18 -15.88 1.36
N VAL A 109 -2.30 -15.79 2.69
CA VAL A 109 -1.95 -16.88 3.61
C VAL A 109 -2.87 -18.09 3.44
N ALA A 110 -4.17 -17.87 3.18
CA ALA A 110 -5.10 -18.96 2.89
C ALA A 110 -4.70 -19.69 1.61
N ASN A 111 -4.35 -18.98 0.54
CA ASN A 111 -3.87 -19.58 -0.70
C ASN A 111 -2.54 -20.35 -0.52
N LEU A 112 -1.61 -19.84 0.30
CA LEU A 112 -0.40 -20.58 0.66
C LEU A 112 -0.74 -21.91 1.40
N ARG A 113 -1.68 -21.87 2.35
CA ARG A 113 -2.14 -23.10 3.04
C ARG A 113 -2.71 -24.12 2.07
N LEU A 114 -3.56 -23.67 1.16
CA LEU A 114 -4.12 -24.54 0.12
C LEU A 114 -3.01 -25.07 -0.81
N ALA A 115 -2.03 -24.26 -1.18
CA ALA A 115 -0.90 -24.67 -2.02
C ALA A 115 0.00 -25.71 -1.36
N LEU A 116 -0.01 -25.86 -0.04
CA LEU A 116 0.71 -26.89 0.69
C LEU A 116 -0.07 -28.21 0.79
N ASN A 117 -1.35 -28.25 0.41
CA ASN A 117 -2.20 -29.42 0.46
C ASN A 117 -2.44 -29.99 -0.94
N PRO A 118 -2.12 -31.27 -1.21
CA PRO A 118 -2.37 -31.89 -2.51
C PRO A 118 -3.84 -31.82 -2.92
N ALA A 119 -4.08 -31.62 -4.21
CA ALA A 119 -5.41 -31.64 -4.85
C ALA A 119 -6.43 -30.62 -4.31
N THR A 120 -6.00 -29.49 -3.78
CA THR A 120 -6.89 -28.39 -3.38
C THR A 120 -7.20 -27.44 -4.53
N THR A 121 -8.33 -26.74 -4.43
CA THR A 121 -8.77 -25.73 -5.39
C THR A 121 -9.13 -24.43 -4.68
N ASN A 122 -9.03 -23.31 -5.39
CA ASN A 122 -9.55 -22.02 -4.97
C ASN A 122 -10.36 -21.41 -6.12
N GLY A 123 -11.63 -21.12 -5.88
CA GLY A 123 -12.54 -20.62 -6.93
C GLY A 123 -12.76 -21.65 -8.07
N GLY A 124 -12.64 -22.94 -7.79
CA GLY A 124 -12.74 -24.02 -8.78
C GLY A 124 -11.45 -24.29 -9.55
N ALA A 125 -10.42 -23.45 -9.41
CA ALA A 125 -9.12 -23.60 -10.06
C ALA A 125 -8.15 -24.42 -9.20
N ALA A 126 -7.26 -25.21 -9.83
CA ALA A 126 -6.25 -25.98 -9.13
C ALA A 126 -5.17 -25.06 -8.56
N ILE A 127 -4.90 -25.17 -7.25
CA ILE A 127 -3.89 -24.36 -6.56
C ILE A 127 -2.59 -25.11 -6.32
N GLN A 128 -2.59 -26.41 -6.61
CA GLN A 128 -1.41 -27.26 -6.58
C GLN A 128 -1.04 -27.73 -7.98
N PRO A 129 0.18 -27.57 -8.43
CA PRO A 129 0.65 -28.21 -9.64
C PRO A 129 0.78 -29.72 -9.43
N ALA A 130 0.53 -30.48 -10.48
CA ALA A 130 0.59 -31.96 -10.47
C ALA A 130 1.97 -32.53 -10.08
N ALA A 131 3.02 -31.74 -10.06
CA ALA A 131 4.41 -32.16 -9.84
C ALA A 131 5.00 -31.75 -8.49
N GLY A 132 4.20 -31.29 -7.51
CA GLY A 132 4.70 -30.93 -6.18
C GLY A 132 5.51 -29.63 -6.11
N GLN A 133 5.57 -28.85 -7.18
CA GLN A 133 6.11 -27.50 -7.16
C GLN A 133 5.05 -26.54 -6.61
N GLY A 134 5.44 -25.63 -5.69
CA GLY A 134 4.51 -24.66 -5.11
C GLY A 134 3.82 -23.82 -6.18
N CYS A 135 2.51 -23.69 -6.09
CA CYS A 135 1.74 -22.76 -6.89
C CYS A 135 1.81 -21.35 -6.28
N VAL A 136 1.72 -21.29 -4.94
CA VAL A 136 2.02 -20.12 -4.13
C VAL A 136 3.20 -20.47 -3.25
N ASP A 137 4.26 -19.72 -3.36
CA ASP A 137 5.51 -19.97 -2.65
C ASP A 137 5.65 -19.05 -1.43
N ILE A 138 5.21 -17.79 -1.57
CA ILE A 138 5.29 -16.75 -0.55
C ILE A 138 3.94 -16.03 -0.47
N ALA A 139 3.41 -15.92 0.74
CA ALA A 139 2.31 -15.00 1.01
C ALA A 139 2.83 -13.76 1.74
N ARG A 140 2.51 -12.59 1.22
CA ARG A 140 2.78 -11.31 1.87
C ARG A 140 1.78 -11.07 2.98
N SER A 141 2.23 -10.59 4.16
CA SER A 141 1.33 -10.26 5.26
C SER A 141 1.76 -8.96 5.97
N SER A 142 0.82 -8.05 6.15
CA SER A 142 0.97 -6.82 6.93
C SER A 142 0.36 -6.93 8.34
N SER A 143 0.06 -8.15 8.78
CA SER A 143 -0.34 -8.46 10.16
C SER A 143 0.37 -9.71 10.66
N ALA A 144 0.62 -9.75 11.97
CA ALA A 144 1.09 -10.94 12.65
C ALA A 144 0.03 -12.07 12.56
N PRO A 145 0.43 -13.33 12.74
CA PRO A 145 -0.52 -14.44 12.79
C PRO A 145 -1.47 -14.29 13.98
N ALA A 146 -2.74 -14.64 13.79
CA ALA A 146 -3.70 -14.70 14.88
C ALA A 146 -3.22 -15.67 15.98
N SER A 147 -3.32 -15.29 17.24
CA SER A 147 -2.84 -16.10 18.38
C SER A 147 -3.45 -17.50 18.43
N THR A 148 -4.69 -17.64 17.96
CA THR A 148 -5.41 -18.93 17.89
C THR A 148 -4.83 -19.92 16.86
N LEU A 149 -4.01 -19.44 15.91
CA LEU A 149 -3.38 -20.24 14.86
C LEU A 149 -1.94 -20.63 15.19
N LEU A 150 -1.35 -20.06 16.24
CA LEU A 150 0.04 -20.32 16.61
C LEU A 150 0.30 -21.77 16.98
N SER A 151 1.38 -22.33 16.43
CA SER A 151 1.81 -23.71 16.69
C SER A 151 3.29 -23.87 16.40
N THR A 152 4.10 -24.18 17.39
CA THR A 152 5.55 -24.37 17.22
C THR A 152 5.90 -25.54 16.29
N THR A 153 4.96 -26.38 15.93
CA THR A 153 5.08 -27.48 14.96
C THR A 153 4.37 -27.21 13.65
N GLY A 154 3.73 -26.03 13.48
CA GLY A 154 2.99 -25.68 12.28
C GLY A 154 3.87 -25.67 11.02
N PRO A 155 3.30 -25.98 9.84
CA PRO A 155 4.05 -26.09 8.59
C PRO A 155 4.37 -24.73 7.95
N ILE A 156 3.75 -23.65 8.40
CA ILE A 156 3.89 -22.28 7.86
C ILE A 156 4.56 -21.40 8.91
N ILE A 157 5.42 -20.47 8.47
CA ILE A 157 6.09 -19.50 9.33
C ILE A 157 5.96 -18.09 8.78
N TYR A 158 5.80 -17.12 9.69
CA TYR A 158 5.86 -15.69 9.42
C TYR A 158 7.28 -15.19 9.72
N ILE A 159 7.92 -14.60 8.72
CA ILE A 159 9.29 -14.09 8.79
C ILE A 159 9.24 -12.57 8.69
N PRO A 160 9.60 -11.81 9.73
CA PRO A 160 9.59 -10.36 9.66
C PRO A 160 10.72 -9.87 8.76
N PHE A 161 10.46 -8.84 7.93
CA PHE A 161 11.51 -8.24 7.12
C PHE A 161 11.62 -6.72 7.25
N ALA A 162 10.54 -6.02 7.62
CA ALA A 162 10.55 -4.56 7.77
C ALA A 162 9.51 -4.09 8.80
N LEU A 163 9.63 -2.85 9.24
CA LEU A 163 8.67 -2.17 10.10
C LEU A 163 7.82 -1.20 9.28
N ASP A 164 6.52 -1.29 9.45
CA ASP A 164 5.52 -0.32 9.02
C ASP A 164 4.86 0.34 10.23
N ALA A 165 4.09 1.38 9.99
CA ALA A 165 3.17 1.95 10.96
C ALA A 165 1.86 2.35 10.25
N VAL A 166 0.77 2.43 11.00
CA VAL A 166 -0.55 2.77 10.46
C VAL A 166 -1.06 4.03 11.13
N ALA A 167 -1.32 5.06 10.33
CA ALA A 167 -1.94 6.31 10.77
C ALA A 167 -3.38 6.40 10.28
N GLY A 168 -4.19 7.18 10.96
CA GLY A 168 -5.43 7.66 10.39
C GLY A 168 -5.12 8.56 9.18
N SER A 169 -5.97 8.55 8.17
CA SER A 169 -5.87 9.39 6.99
C SER A 169 -7.14 10.15 6.74
N VAL A 170 -7.02 11.33 6.13
CA VAL A 170 -8.11 12.22 5.80
C VAL A 170 -7.92 12.76 4.38
N GLY A 171 -9.03 13.09 3.73
CA GLY A 171 -8.99 13.69 2.39
C GLY A 171 -8.31 15.06 2.41
N PRO A 172 -7.89 15.57 1.23
CA PRO A 172 -7.38 16.93 1.11
C PRO A 172 -8.48 17.89 1.54
N ALA A 173 -8.14 18.86 2.39
CA ALA A 173 -9.04 19.95 2.78
C ALA A 173 -9.43 20.77 1.54
N ASN A 174 -10.39 20.28 0.76
CA ASN A 174 -10.96 21.03 -0.34
C ASN A 174 -12.04 21.94 0.25
N ALA A 175 -11.65 23.18 0.52
CA ALA A 175 -12.55 24.24 0.97
C ALA A 175 -13.77 24.45 0.04
N ALA A 176 -13.75 23.88 -1.17
CA ALA A 176 -14.86 23.92 -2.12
C ALA A 176 -15.91 22.83 -1.91
N SER A 177 -15.61 21.77 -1.16
CA SER A 177 -16.50 20.61 -0.98
C SER A 177 -17.26 20.61 0.34
N CYS A 178 -16.81 21.39 1.31
CA CYS A 178 -17.46 21.49 2.61
C CYS A 178 -18.29 22.76 2.72
N PRO A 179 -19.59 22.65 3.00
CA PRO A 179 -20.43 23.82 3.18
C PRO A 179 -19.98 24.63 4.40
N ALA A 180 -20.11 25.96 4.34
CA ALA A 180 -19.73 26.85 5.43
C ALA A 180 -20.46 26.56 6.75
N SER A 181 -21.57 25.82 6.69
CA SER A 181 -22.33 25.34 7.85
C SER A 181 -21.77 24.05 8.48
N ASN A 182 -20.82 23.37 7.80
CA ASN A 182 -20.12 22.20 8.30
C ASN A 182 -18.71 22.19 7.65
N PRO A 183 -17.75 23.00 8.17
CA PRO A 183 -16.44 23.08 7.60
C PRO A 183 -15.73 21.74 7.67
N CYS A 184 -15.01 21.39 6.58
CA CYS A 184 -14.17 20.22 6.60
C CYS A 184 -13.18 20.26 7.77
N PRO A 185 -12.88 19.12 8.41
CA PRO A 185 -11.80 19.03 9.36
C PRO A 185 -10.50 19.55 8.68
N SER A 186 -9.92 20.62 9.21
CA SER A 186 -8.68 21.18 8.68
C SER A 186 -7.49 20.45 9.30
N PHE A 187 -6.98 19.44 8.60
CA PHE A 187 -5.78 18.71 9.01
C PHE A 187 -4.53 19.32 8.34
N PRO A 188 -3.34 19.25 8.98
CA PRO A 188 -2.12 19.77 8.39
C PRO A 188 -1.76 18.99 7.12
N VAL A 189 -1.55 19.69 6.02
CA VAL A 189 -1.14 19.09 4.75
C VAL A 189 0.37 18.83 4.79
N VAL A 190 0.77 17.58 4.63
CA VAL A 190 2.15 17.17 4.42
C VAL A 190 2.38 17.05 2.91
N THR A 191 3.14 17.96 2.33
CA THR A 191 3.51 17.90 0.90
C THR A 191 4.93 17.36 0.76
N PRO A 192 5.14 16.19 0.11
CA PRO A 192 6.48 15.77 -0.23
C PRO A 192 7.01 16.61 -1.41
N SER A 193 8.17 17.19 -1.27
CA SER A 193 8.91 17.75 -2.39
C SER A 193 10.37 17.30 -2.30
N ASN A 194 10.80 16.48 -3.24
CA ASN A 194 12.21 16.08 -3.44
C ASN A 194 12.94 15.60 -2.18
N GLY A 195 12.34 14.72 -1.38
CA GLY A 195 12.95 14.15 -0.19
C GLY A 195 12.92 15.07 1.04
N THR A 196 12.29 16.23 0.96
CA THR A 196 12.05 17.11 2.11
C THR A 196 10.54 17.22 2.32
N VAL A 197 10.06 16.79 3.48
CA VAL A 197 8.66 16.96 3.86
C VAL A 197 8.49 18.38 4.41
N THR A 198 7.75 19.21 3.69
CA THR A 198 7.32 20.51 4.20
C THR A 198 5.93 20.37 4.77
N VAL A 199 5.80 20.48 6.08
CA VAL A 199 4.50 20.57 6.74
C VAL A 199 4.03 22.01 6.58
N SER A 200 3.07 22.24 5.70
CA SER A 200 2.43 23.54 5.58
C SER A 200 1.19 23.55 6.47
N PRO A 201 1.08 24.45 7.44
CA PRO A 201 -0.16 24.60 8.20
C PRO A 201 -1.24 25.15 7.27
N VAL A 202 -2.31 24.40 7.06
CA VAL A 202 -3.53 24.95 6.48
C VAL A 202 -4.26 25.71 7.58
N SER A 203 -4.43 26.93 7.37
CA SER A 203 -5.06 28.10 8.05
C SER A 203 -5.79 27.97 9.39
N THR A 204 -5.55 26.99 10.19
CA THR A 204 -5.66 26.94 11.67
C THR A 204 -4.83 25.74 12.08
N ALA A 205 -3.65 26.03 12.64
CA ALA A 205 -2.69 25.02 13.03
C ALA A 205 -3.36 23.98 13.95
N ILE A 206 -3.61 22.76 13.42
CA ILE A 206 -3.67 21.62 14.29
C ILE A 206 -2.24 21.46 14.79
N THR A 207 -1.99 21.90 16.01
CA THR A 207 -0.71 21.71 16.67
C THR A 207 -0.57 20.24 17.02
N THR A 208 0.63 19.78 17.36
CA THR A 208 0.83 18.42 17.92
C THR A 208 -0.02 18.15 19.17
N ALA A 209 -0.58 19.20 19.78
CA ALA A 209 -1.51 19.15 20.91
C ALA A 209 -2.97 18.82 20.47
N ASP A 210 -3.30 18.98 19.20
CA ASP A 210 -4.65 18.78 18.66
C ASP A 210 -4.74 17.49 17.84
N SER A 211 -4.13 16.40 18.29
CA SER A 211 -4.17 15.12 17.60
C SER A 211 -4.99 14.10 18.40
N PHE A 212 -5.78 13.27 17.73
CA PHE A 212 -6.46 12.16 18.41
C PHE A 212 -5.45 11.35 19.24
N THR A 213 -5.89 10.91 20.42
CA THR A 213 -5.16 9.90 21.17
C THR A 213 -5.56 8.50 20.70
N LEU A 214 -4.77 7.50 21.03
CA LEU A 214 -5.14 6.10 20.79
C LEU A 214 -6.47 5.75 21.48
N ALA A 215 -6.72 6.31 22.66
CA ALA A 215 -7.97 6.12 23.41
C ALA A 215 -9.16 6.76 22.68
N ASP A 216 -8.99 7.91 22.03
CA ASP A 216 -10.04 8.54 21.22
C ASP A 216 -10.40 7.66 20.02
N LEU A 217 -9.39 7.14 19.31
CA LEU A 217 -9.64 6.21 18.20
C LEU A 217 -10.35 4.94 18.67
N GLN A 218 -9.94 4.36 19.81
CA GLN A 218 -10.64 3.21 20.40
C GLN A 218 -12.08 3.57 20.77
N THR A 219 -12.33 4.74 21.35
CA THR A 219 -13.67 5.22 21.71
C THR A 219 -14.57 5.34 20.48
N MET A 220 -14.07 5.92 19.40
CA MET A 220 -14.83 6.08 18.15
C MET A 220 -15.07 4.74 17.45
N TYR A 221 -14.02 3.94 17.25
CA TYR A 221 -14.08 2.71 16.44
C TYR A 221 -14.76 1.53 17.17
N ASP A 222 -14.56 1.37 18.50
CA ASP A 222 -15.13 0.26 19.27
C ASP A 222 -16.56 0.57 19.74
N ASN A 223 -16.80 1.82 20.16
CA ASN A 223 -18.06 2.17 20.84
C ASN A 223 -18.98 3.10 20.02
N CYS A 224 -18.57 3.57 18.85
CA CYS A 224 -19.30 4.61 18.09
C CYS A 224 -19.60 5.86 18.93
N ALA A 225 -18.76 6.17 19.91
CA ALA A 225 -18.95 7.28 20.81
C ALA A 225 -18.19 8.54 20.34
N THR A 226 -18.70 9.69 20.74
CA THR A 226 -18.09 10.98 20.40
C THR A 226 -16.78 11.20 21.13
N VAL A 227 -15.87 11.94 20.47
CA VAL A 227 -14.63 12.43 21.08
C VAL A 227 -14.48 13.91 20.78
N THR A 228 -13.75 14.63 21.66
CA THR A 228 -13.47 16.06 21.45
C THR A 228 -11.98 16.26 21.28
N GLU A 229 -11.58 16.86 20.17
CA GLU A 229 -10.21 17.21 19.85
C GLU A 229 -10.14 18.64 19.34
N GLY A 230 -9.15 19.42 19.80
CA GLY A 230 -9.00 20.82 19.36
C GLY A 230 -10.23 21.70 19.59
N GLY A 231 -11.12 21.32 20.51
CA GLY A 231 -12.39 22.04 20.78
C GLY A 231 -13.52 21.65 19.80
N VAL A 232 -13.32 20.67 18.93
CA VAL A 232 -14.34 20.12 18.02
C VAL A 232 -14.77 18.76 18.52
N THR A 233 -16.09 18.54 18.67
CA THR A 233 -16.65 17.23 19.00
C THR A 233 -16.98 16.48 17.72
N TYR A 234 -16.41 15.29 17.56
CA TYR A 234 -16.62 14.40 16.42
C TYR A 234 -17.65 13.32 16.78
N ASP A 235 -18.66 13.15 15.92
CA ASP A 235 -19.72 12.16 16.07
C ASP A 235 -19.65 11.09 14.97
N PRO A 236 -19.22 9.85 15.29
CA PRO A 236 -19.18 8.76 14.33
C PRO A 236 -20.58 8.29 13.85
N THR A 237 -21.64 8.61 14.59
CA THR A 237 -23.01 8.26 14.21
C THR A 237 -23.66 9.31 13.30
N GLY A 238 -23.16 10.54 13.34
CA GLY A 238 -23.72 11.69 12.62
C GLY A 238 -25.12 12.09 13.08
N THR A 239 -25.50 11.69 14.30
CA THR A 239 -26.89 11.88 14.83
C THR A 239 -27.01 13.02 15.84
N ILE A 240 -25.89 13.52 16.37
CA ILE A 240 -25.88 14.52 17.44
C ILE A 240 -25.83 15.92 16.79
N ALA A 241 -26.88 16.69 17.06
CA ALA A 241 -26.98 18.05 16.52
C ALA A 241 -25.89 18.97 17.12
N GLY A 242 -25.13 19.62 16.26
CA GLY A 242 -24.04 20.53 16.64
C GLY A 242 -22.65 19.91 16.67
N ASP A 243 -22.55 18.59 16.63
CA ASP A 243 -21.28 17.87 16.52
C ASP A 243 -20.85 17.72 15.06
N THR A 244 -19.57 17.54 14.85
CA THR A 244 -18.99 17.30 13.51
C THR A 244 -19.07 15.83 13.19
N LYS A 245 -19.80 15.48 12.12
CA LYS A 245 -19.85 14.10 11.62
C LYS A 245 -18.46 13.63 11.20
N ILE A 246 -18.12 12.38 11.54
CA ILE A 246 -16.93 11.68 11.06
C ILE A 246 -17.33 10.28 10.57
N ASP A 247 -17.04 9.95 9.30
CA ASP A 247 -17.29 8.64 8.70
C ASP A 247 -16.07 7.75 8.86
N LEU A 248 -16.18 6.74 9.71
CA LEU A 248 -15.05 5.85 10.04
C LEU A 248 -14.93 4.72 9.03
N TYR A 249 -13.79 4.63 8.36
CA TYR A 249 -13.52 3.61 7.36
C TYR A 249 -12.55 2.54 7.87
N ILE A 250 -12.69 1.32 7.34
CA ILE A 250 -11.71 0.24 7.39
C ILE A 250 -11.59 -0.40 6.01
N PRO A 251 -10.44 -0.97 5.66
CA PRO A 251 -10.26 -1.67 4.39
C PRO A 251 -11.18 -2.89 4.24
N GLN A 252 -11.29 -3.38 3.01
CA GLN A 252 -12.05 -4.56 2.61
C GLN A 252 -11.71 -5.80 3.47
N PRO A 253 -12.63 -6.77 3.59
CA PRO A 253 -12.33 -8.08 4.18
C PRO A 253 -11.12 -8.75 3.50
N GLY A 254 -10.28 -9.44 4.26
CA GLY A 254 -9.01 -10.01 3.74
C GLY A 254 -7.78 -9.15 3.97
N SER A 255 -7.94 -7.83 4.13
CA SER A 255 -6.86 -6.88 4.39
C SER A 255 -6.15 -7.16 5.73
N GLY A 256 -4.81 -7.15 5.70
CA GLY A 256 -4.00 -7.22 6.91
C GLY A 256 -4.08 -5.93 7.74
N THR A 257 -4.19 -4.77 7.09
CA THR A 257 -4.37 -3.48 7.76
C THR A 257 -5.71 -3.41 8.47
N ARG A 258 -6.80 -3.97 7.88
CA ARG A 258 -8.09 -4.13 8.58
C ARG A 258 -7.95 -4.88 9.89
N ASN A 259 -7.33 -6.06 9.84
CA ASN A 259 -7.16 -6.92 11.02
C ASN A 259 -6.28 -6.26 12.09
N PHE A 260 -5.18 -5.64 11.66
CA PHE A 260 -4.26 -4.95 12.54
C PHE A 260 -4.92 -3.73 13.20
N TRP A 261 -5.65 -2.90 12.43
CA TRP A 261 -6.37 -1.72 12.92
C TRP A 261 -7.45 -2.10 13.93
N ALA A 262 -8.27 -3.11 13.58
CA ALA A 262 -9.30 -3.60 14.46
C ALA A 262 -8.76 -4.16 15.79
N THR A 263 -7.65 -4.93 15.72
CA THR A 263 -6.99 -5.45 16.92
C THR A 263 -6.43 -4.31 17.79
N THR A 264 -5.81 -3.32 17.18
CA THR A 264 -5.22 -2.17 17.88
C THR A 264 -6.28 -1.30 18.54
N LEU A 265 -7.43 -1.13 17.87
CA LEU A 265 -8.55 -0.31 18.36
C LEU A 265 -9.63 -1.10 19.11
N ASN A 266 -9.38 -2.41 19.36
CA ASN A 266 -10.19 -3.28 20.22
C ASN A 266 -11.61 -3.57 19.69
N PHE A 267 -11.83 -3.59 18.37
CA PHE A 267 -13.11 -3.99 17.80
C PHE A 267 -12.99 -5.26 16.92
N ASN A 268 -14.13 -5.84 16.56
CA ASN A 268 -14.15 -7.06 15.74
C ASN A 268 -14.03 -6.72 14.24
N ALA A 269 -12.95 -7.16 13.59
CA ALA A 269 -12.72 -6.94 12.17
C ALA A 269 -13.75 -7.62 11.25
N THR A 270 -14.35 -8.75 11.68
CA THR A 270 -15.34 -9.51 10.89
C THR A 270 -16.74 -8.91 11.00
N THR A 271 -17.08 -8.40 12.17
CA THR A 271 -18.36 -7.75 12.46
C THR A 271 -18.08 -6.39 13.11
N PRO A 272 -17.65 -5.39 12.32
CA PRO A 272 -17.32 -4.08 12.88
C PRO A 272 -18.56 -3.40 13.45
N PRO A 273 -18.40 -2.46 14.39
CA PRO A 273 -19.48 -1.61 14.86
C PRO A 273 -20.20 -0.88 13.73
N SER A 274 -21.46 -0.54 13.91
CA SER A 274 -22.33 0.02 12.87
C SER A 274 -21.88 1.38 12.30
N CYS A 275 -21.02 2.09 13.01
CA CYS A 275 -20.42 3.35 12.56
C CYS A 275 -19.12 3.17 11.77
N VAL A 276 -18.63 1.92 11.62
CA VAL A 276 -17.38 1.60 10.93
C VAL A 276 -17.69 0.90 9.62
N HIS A 277 -17.23 1.48 8.51
CA HIS A 277 -17.67 1.11 7.17
C HIS A 277 -16.51 0.56 6.34
N ASP A 278 -16.74 -0.52 5.60
CA ASP A 278 -15.82 -1.06 4.60
C ASP A 278 -16.25 -0.75 3.15
N HIS A 279 -17.28 0.07 3.02
CA HIS A 279 -17.74 0.70 1.78
C HIS A 279 -17.90 2.19 1.98
N ILE A 280 -17.78 2.96 0.89
CA ILE A 280 -17.88 4.42 0.93
C ILE A 280 -19.33 4.81 1.24
N VAL A 281 -19.55 5.54 2.35
CA VAL A 281 -20.89 5.94 2.82
C VAL A 281 -21.14 7.44 2.67
N GLY A 282 -20.12 8.25 2.48
CA GLY A 282 -20.20 9.70 2.30
C GLY A 282 -19.73 10.16 0.93
N GLY A 283 -20.00 11.44 0.59
CA GLY A 283 -19.55 12.07 -0.64
C GLY A 283 -20.20 11.53 -1.92
N VAL A 284 -19.50 11.74 -3.06
CA VAL A 284 -20.06 11.45 -4.41
C VAL A 284 -20.15 9.98 -4.75
N LEU A 285 -19.35 9.12 -4.11
CA LEU A 285 -19.30 7.68 -4.38
C LEU A 285 -20.17 6.84 -3.45
N SER A 286 -20.89 7.46 -2.52
CA SER A 286 -21.71 6.74 -1.54
C SER A 286 -22.85 5.91 -2.16
N ALA A 287 -23.33 6.30 -3.33
CA ALA A 287 -24.40 5.58 -4.03
C ALA A 287 -23.92 4.32 -4.76
N ASP A 288 -22.61 4.18 -4.99
CA ASP A 288 -22.04 3.13 -5.86
C ASP A 288 -21.58 1.90 -5.06
N ASN A 289 -21.74 1.91 -3.74
CA ASN A 289 -21.29 0.83 -2.83
C ASN A 289 -19.84 0.41 -3.07
N VAL A 290 -18.95 1.39 -3.29
CA VAL A 290 -17.54 1.16 -3.58
C VAL A 290 -16.83 0.67 -2.33
N ALA A 291 -16.11 -0.44 -2.42
CA ALA A 291 -15.32 -0.98 -1.32
C ALA A 291 -14.18 -0.02 -0.95
N VAL A 292 -13.84 0.00 0.33
CA VAL A 292 -12.64 0.70 0.82
C VAL A 292 -11.44 -0.21 0.62
N GLU A 293 -10.64 0.09 -0.39
CA GLU A 293 -9.43 -0.68 -0.69
C GLU A 293 -8.26 -0.23 0.19
N GLU A 294 -7.43 -1.18 0.58
CA GLU A 294 -6.23 -0.97 1.38
C GLU A 294 -5.24 -0.04 0.64
N HIS A 295 -4.71 0.98 1.32
CA HIS A 295 -3.73 1.96 0.76
C HIS A 295 -4.18 2.68 -0.52
N ASN A 296 -5.49 2.85 -0.67
CA ASN A 296 -6.13 3.65 -1.69
C ASN A 296 -6.93 4.79 -1.03
N GLY A 297 -6.56 6.03 -1.33
CA GLY A 297 -7.17 7.21 -0.72
C GLY A 297 -8.58 7.54 -1.22
N THR A 298 -9.14 6.77 -2.15
CA THR A 298 -10.44 7.09 -2.78
C THR A 298 -11.55 7.33 -1.78
N ALA A 299 -11.65 6.50 -0.72
CA ALA A 299 -12.71 6.63 0.28
C ALA A 299 -12.67 8.01 0.98
N VAL A 300 -11.53 8.32 1.60
CA VAL A 300 -11.37 9.58 2.34
C VAL A 300 -11.21 10.81 1.43
N PHE A 301 -10.83 10.61 0.14
CA PHE A 301 -10.83 11.68 -0.85
C PHE A 301 -12.23 12.06 -1.31
N SER A 302 -13.08 11.08 -1.54
CA SER A 302 -14.45 11.30 -2.03
C SER A 302 -15.43 11.72 -0.93
N ASP A 303 -15.13 11.40 0.31
CA ASP A 303 -15.93 11.73 1.48
C ASP A 303 -15.22 12.79 2.35
N PRO A 304 -15.75 14.02 2.42
CA PRO A 304 -15.14 15.09 3.20
C PRO A 304 -15.14 14.83 4.73
N ASN A 305 -15.96 13.90 5.22
CA ASN A 305 -15.99 13.49 6.62
C ASN A 305 -15.19 12.19 6.87
N GLY A 306 -14.61 11.60 5.81
CA GLY A 306 -13.96 10.31 5.87
C GLY A 306 -12.68 10.31 6.69
N PHE A 307 -12.53 9.28 7.53
CA PHE A 307 -11.34 8.98 8.30
C PHE A 307 -11.09 7.48 8.27
N GLY A 308 -9.89 7.05 7.89
CA GLY A 308 -9.56 5.63 7.79
C GLY A 308 -8.07 5.34 7.89
N PRO A 309 -7.67 4.08 8.14
CA PRO A 309 -6.28 3.69 8.28
C PRO A 309 -5.54 3.73 6.94
N PHE A 310 -4.29 4.19 6.98
CA PHE A 310 -3.35 4.14 5.87
C PHE A 310 -1.96 3.73 6.38
N SER A 311 -1.29 2.79 5.70
CA SER A 311 0.11 2.47 6.00
C SER A 311 0.99 3.69 5.74
N ILE A 312 1.82 4.04 6.70
CA ILE A 312 2.77 5.14 6.56
C ILE A 312 3.82 4.80 5.51
N ALA A 313 4.28 3.53 5.49
CA ALA A 313 5.23 3.07 4.48
C ALA A 313 4.63 3.20 3.07
N GLN A 314 3.41 2.74 2.84
CA GLN A 314 2.72 2.89 1.56
C GLN A 314 2.49 4.36 1.17
N TRP A 315 2.17 5.22 2.13
CA TRP A 315 2.00 6.65 1.87
C TRP A 315 3.30 7.28 1.38
N ILE A 316 4.46 6.91 1.99
CA ILE A 316 5.79 7.36 1.58
C ILE A 316 6.15 6.76 0.21
N SER A 317 5.99 5.45 0.02
CA SER A 317 6.27 4.73 -1.23
C SER A 317 5.56 5.38 -2.41
N GLN A 318 4.27 5.58 -2.29
CA GLN A 318 3.44 6.21 -3.31
C GLN A 318 3.86 7.67 -3.56
N GLY A 319 4.30 8.38 -2.51
CA GLY A 319 4.88 9.72 -2.60
C GLY A 319 6.21 9.77 -3.34
N ASN A 320 6.98 8.69 -3.29
CA ASN A 320 8.23 8.53 -4.01
C ASN A 320 8.05 8.12 -5.48
N GLY A 321 6.81 7.99 -5.95
CA GLY A 321 6.47 7.68 -7.34
C GLY A 321 6.14 6.21 -7.62
N HIS A 322 5.96 5.39 -6.59
CA HIS A 322 5.57 3.99 -6.72
C HIS A 322 4.03 3.88 -6.70
N ASN A 323 3.40 3.85 -7.88
CA ASN A 323 1.96 3.63 -8.09
C ASN A 323 1.05 4.45 -7.15
N ASP A 324 1.04 5.79 -7.33
CA ASP A 324 0.36 6.73 -6.41
C ASP A 324 -1.17 6.59 -6.45
N ARG A 325 -1.75 6.05 -5.39
CA ARG A 325 -3.20 5.86 -5.17
C ARG A 325 -3.70 6.71 -3.99
N ARG A 326 -2.89 7.66 -3.50
CA ARG A 326 -3.24 8.48 -2.32
C ARG A 326 -4.37 9.46 -2.59
N HIS A 327 -4.54 9.91 -3.85
CA HIS A 327 -5.52 10.95 -4.22
C HIS A 327 -5.38 12.22 -3.39
N GLY A 328 -4.18 12.54 -2.89
CA GLY A 328 -3.92 13.72 -2.08
C GLY A 328 -4.29 13.58 -0.60
N VAL A 329 -4.61 12.37 -0.10
CA VAL A 329 -4.85 12.17 1.34
C VAL A 329 -3.62 12.48 2.17
N THR A 330 -3.85 12.98 3.38
CA THR A 330 -2.84 13.29 4.39
C THR A 330 -2.96 12.34 5.58
N LEU A 331 -1.84 12.14 6.28
CA LEU A 331 -1.79 11.31 7.48
C LEU A 331 -2.01 12.15 8.74
N HIS A 332 -2.77 11.61 9.67
CA HIS A 332 -3.11 12.26 10.93
C HIS A 332 -2.07 11.93 12.02
N ASN A 333 -1.72 12.94 12.85
CA ASN A 333 -0.92 12.72 14.04
C ASN A 333 -1.67 11.86 15.06
N LEU A 334 -0.95 11.16 15.94
CA LEU A 334 -1.54 10.37 17.02
C LEU A 334 -0.75 10.60 18.31
N ASN A 335 -1.44 10.87 19.42
CA ASN A 335 -0.81 11.22 20.70
C ASN A 335 0.20 12.37 20.59
N GLY A 336 -0.01 13.34 19.72
CA GLY A 336 0.94 14.42 19.43
C GLY A 336 2.18 14.00 18.65
N ILE A 337 2.26 12.74 18.17
CA ILE A 337 3.40 12.22 17.42
C ILE A 337 3.08 12.22 15.93
N THR A 338 4.00 12.77 15.12
CA THR A 338 3.86 12.80 13.66
C THR A 338 4.14 11.45 13.04
N PRO A 339 3.40 11.04 11.98
CA PRO A 339 3.67 9.81 11.24
C PRO A 339 5.05 9.76 10.60
N LEU A 340 5.57 10.94 10.22
CA LEU A 340 6.84 11.09 9.52
C LEU A 340 7.85 11.84 10.38
N THR A 341 9.12 11.51 10.18
CA THR A 341 10.24 12.31 10.68
C THR A 341 10.36 13.62 9.88
N THR A 342 11.19 14.53 10.34
CA THR A 342 11.50 15.78 9.62
C THR A 342 12.18 15.57 8.26
N THR A 343 12.72 14.37 8.02
CA THR A 343 13.33 13.97 6.74
C THR A 343 12.37 13.22 5.82
N GLY A 344 11.10 13.06 6.22
CA GLY A 344 10.08 12.39 5.42
C GLY A 344 10.09 10.86 5.50
N SER A 345 10.91 10.28 6.35
CA SER A 345 10.92 8.84 6.62
C SER A 345 9.85 8.47 7.64
N LEU A 346 9.48 7.18 7.69
CA LEU A 346 8.61 6.65 8.73
C LEU A 346 9.14 6.96 10.12
N ASN A 347 8.31 7.52 10.98
CA ASN A 347 8.65 7.78 12.37
C ASN A 347 8.45 6.50 13.21
N THR A 348 9.54 5.81 13.55
CA THR A 348 9.48 4.56 14.33
C THR A 348 8.99 4.74 15.77
N SER A 349 8.85 6.00 16.24
CA SER A 349 8.21 6.31 17.53
C SER A 349 6.70 6.51 17.41
N PHE A 350 6.12 6.38 16.21
CA PHE A 350 4.67 6.48 16.02
C PHE A 350 3.96 5.37 16.81
N PRO A 351 2.82 5.66 17.49
CA PRO A 351 2.25 4.73 18.47
C PRO A 351 1.72 3.41 17.91
N ILE A 352 1.35 3.39 16.63
CA ILE A 352 0.75 2.21 15.96
C ILE A 352 1.75 1.66 14.94
N THR A 353 2.73 0.89 15.39
CA THR A 353 3.73 0.21 14.54
C THR A 353 3.44 -1.28 14.41
N ARG A 354 3.87 -1.89 13.29
CA ARG A 354 3.76 -3.33 13.02
C ARG A 354 4.95 -3.83 12.22
N ASP A 355 5.35 -5.06 12.46
CA ASP A 355 6.19 -5.77 11.51
C ASP A 355 5.36 -6.17 10.28
N VAL A 356 6.01 -6.24 9.12
CA VAL A 356 5.50 -6.86 7.90
C VAL A 356 6.27 -8.13 7.61
N TYR A 357 5.58 -9.12 7.03
CA TYR A 357 6.04 -10.50 7.03
C TYR A 357 6.01 -11.14 5.64
N ASP A 358 7.01 -11.98 5.39
CA ASP A 358 7.01 -13.00 4.37
C ASP A 358 6.54 -14.31 5.01
N VAL A 359 5.46 -14.88 4.49
CA VAL A 359 4.84 -16.09 5.04
C VAL A 359 5.10 -17.23 4.07
N VAL A 360 5.74 -18.30 4.57
CA VAL A 360 6.24 -19.40 3.72
C VAL A 360 6.12 -20.74 4.39
N SER A 361 6.37 -21.81 3.62
CA SER A 361 6.60 -23.16 4.17
C SER A 361 7.84 -23.18 5.07
N PHE A 362 7.65 -23.59 6.32
CA PHE A 362 8.77 -23.74 7.28
C PHE A 362 9.82 -24.74 6.76
N ALA A 363 9.39 -25.86 6.22
CA ALA A 363 10.30 -26.88 5.69
C ALA A 363 11.18 -26.33 4.56
N ARG A 364 10.59 -25.55 3.64
CA ARG A 364 11.32 -24.98 2.50
C ARG A 364 12.33 -23.93 2.94
N VAL A 365 11.92 -22.96 3.77
CA VAL A 365 12.78 -21.86 4.17
C VAL A 365 13.92 -22.29 5.11
N THR A 366 13.84 -23.47 5.72
CA THR A 366 14.92 -24.05 6.54
C THR A 366 15.82 -25.04 5.78
N THR A 367 15.49 -25.35 4.52
CA THR A 367 16.28 -26.23 3.64
C THR A 367 17.28 -25.40 2.82
N THR A 368 18.57 -25.58 3.07
CA THR A 368 19.64 -24.73 2.48
C THR A 368 19.72 -24.78 0.96
N SER A 369 19.21 -25.84 0.33
CA SER A 369 19.14 -26.00 -1.15
C SER A 369 17.85 -25.41 -1.76
N ASP A 370 16.86 -25.03 -0.96
CA ASP A 370 15.63 -24.37 -1.47
C ASP A 370 15.92 -22.88 -1.69
N PRO A 371 15.48 -22.29 -2.80
CA PRO A 371 15.70 -20.85 -3.06
C PRO A 371 15.10 -19.94 -1.98
N LEU A 372 14.06 -20.34 -1.26
CA LEU A 372 13.50 -19.56 -0.17
C LEU A 372 14.48 -19.38 0.99
N PHE A 373 15.44 -20.30 1.19
CA PHE A 373 16.45 -20.15 2.22
C PHE A 373 17.33 -18.91 1.96
N ALA A 374 17.92 -18.79 0.79
CA ALA A 374 18.76 -17.65 0.44
C ALA A 374 17.97 -16.33 0.35
N LEU A 375 16.69 -16.46 -0.02
CA LEU A 375 15.81 -15.31 -0.21
C LEU A 375 15.37 -14.69 1.13
N LEU A 376 15.05 -15.50 2.16
CA LEU A 376 14.32 -15.05 3.34
C LEU A 376 14.97 -15.42 4.69
N ASN A 377 15.90 -16.40 4.75
CA ASN A 377 16.38 -16.92 6.03
C ASN A 377 17.57 -16.14 6.56
N GLY A 378 17.35 -15.43 7.65
CA GLY A 378 18.37 -14.73 8.42
C GLY A 378 18.65 -13.30 7.91
N PRO A 379 19.44 -12.54 8.71
CA PRO A 379 19.69 -11.12 8.45
C PRO A 379 20.54 -10.85 7.21
N ASN A 380 21.13 -11.89 6.63
CA ASN A 380 21.92 -11.83 5.39
C ASN A 380 21.15 -12.37 4.18
N SER A 381 19.85 -12.65 4.31
CA SER A 381 18.99 -13.04 3.20
C SER A 381 18.88 -11.92 2.17
N PHE A 382 18.42 -12.25 0.97
CA PHE A 382 18.25 -11.26 -0.10
C PHE A 382 17.36 -10.12 0.37
N THR A 383 16.13 -10.40 0.86
CA THR A 383 15.19 -9.36 1.29
C THR A 383 15.75 -8.45 2.39
N CYS A 384 16.53 -8.99 3.34
CA CYS A 384 17.14 -8.21 4.42
C CYS A 384 18.35 -7.38 3.97
N ASN A 385 19.01 -7.76 2.88
CA ASN A 385 20.14 -7.01 2.33
C ASN A 385 19.69 -5.85 1.42
N GLU A 386 18.46 -5.90 0.90
CA GLU A 386 17.87 -4.83 0.08
C GLU A 386 17.43 -3.61 0.92
N LYS A 387 18.29 -3.16 1.85
CA LYS A 387 18.02 -2.06 2.78
C LYS A 387 17.63 -0.76 2.07
N GLY A 388 18.24 -0.51 0.91
CA GLY A 388 17.92 0.66 0.09
C GLY A 388 16.48 0.62 -0.41
N GLN A 389 16.03 -0.55 -0.86
CA GLN A 389 14.65 -0.75 -1.30
C GLN A 389 13.68 -0.63 -0.12
N ILE A 390 13.95 -1.30 1.03
CA ILE A 390 13.12 -1.19 2.22
C ILE A 390 12.86 0.28 2.57
N LEU A 391 13.90 1.11 2.60
CA LEU A 391 13.79 2.52 2.93
C LEU A 391 13.09 3.34 1.82
N SER A 392 13.35 3.06 0.54
CA SER A 392 12.74 3.79 -0.58
C SER A 392 11.23 3.52 -0.72
N TYR A 393 10.80 2.32 -0.30
CA TYR A 393 9.39 1.93 -0.19
C TYR A 393 8.77 2.32 1.15
N GLY A 394 9.42 3.21 1.90
CA GLY A 394 8.85 3.86 3.07
C GLY A 394 8.89 3.06 4.37
N PHE A 395 9.37 1.82 4.36
CA PHE A 395 9.51 0.99 5.55
C PHE A 395 10.73 1.39 6.37
N ALA A 396 10.74 1.02 7.65
CA ALA A 396 11.93 1.12 8.48
C ALA A 396 12.62 -0.24 8.64
N LEU A 397 13.94 -0.18 8.87
CA LEU A 397 14.75 -1.37 9.09
C LEU A 397 14.54 -1.94 10.49
N ILE A 398 14.45 -3.26 10.60
CA ILE A 398 14.30 -3.98 11.88
C ILE A 398 15.61 -4.66 12.35
N GLY A 399 16.72 -4.33 11.70
CA GLY A 399 18.04 -4.81 12.09
C GLY A 399 18.17 -6.34 12.06
N THR A 400 18.65 -6.92 13.14
CA THR A 400 18.91 -8.37 13.24
C THR A 400 17.66 -9.24 13.34
N THR A 401 16.47 -8.64 13.53
CA THR A 401 15.20 -9.39 13.52
C THR A 401 14.71 -9.68 12.10
N CYS A 402 15.24 -8.98 11.10
CA CYS A 402 14.97 -9.27 9.71
C CYS A 402 15.39 -10.69 9.33
N GLY A 403 14.49 -11.45 8.71
CA GLY A 403 14.75 -12.83 8.30
C GLY A 403 14.77 -13.85 9.44
N GLN A 404 14.43 -13.47 10.67
CA GLN A 404 14.54 -14.34 11.83
C GLN A 404 13.53 -15.48 11.78
N ILE A 405 14.01 -16.71 11.89
CA ILE A 405 13.20 -17.92 12.01
C ILE A 405 12.75 -18.11 13.45
N ASN A 406 11.63 -17.47 13.81
CA ASN A 406 11.06 -17.56 15.16
C ASN A 406 9.98 -18.65 15.21
N GLN A 407 10.23 -19.74 15.97
CA GLN A 407 9.29 -20.86 16.11
C GLN A 407 7.91 -20.43 16.66
N ASN A 408 7.85 -19.34 17.43
CA ASN A 408 6.61 -18.81 17.99
C ASN A 408 5.75 -18.08 16.93
N LEU A 409 6.26 -17.85 15.73
CA LEU A 409 5.52 -17.28 14.60
C LEU A 409 5.12 -18.36 13.58
N ARG A 410 5.22 -19.64 13.95
CA ARG A 410 4.66 -20.73 13.13
C ARG A 410 3.18 -20.90 13.40
N VAL A 411 2.48 -21.34 12.38
CA VAL A 411 1.02 -21.54 12.43
C VAL A 411 0.62 -22.90 11.86
N VAL A 412 -0.54 -23.36 12.31
CA VAL A 412 -1.20 -24.53 11.73
C VAL A 412 -1.43 -24.35 10.22
N GLY A 413 -1.43 -25.47 9.48
CA GLY A 413 -1.63 -25.51 8.03
C GLY A 413 -3.09 -25.29 7.62
#